data_6c6f6157e8edaefeead426016622e83a
#
_entry.id   6c6f6157e8edaefeead426016622e83a
#
_cell.length_a   1.000
_cell.length_b   1.000
_cell.length_c   1.000
_cell.angle_alpha   90.00
_cell.angle_beta   90.00
_cell.angle_gamma   90.00
#
_symmetry.space_group_name_H-M   'P 1'
#
loop_
_entity.id
_entity.type
_entity.pdbx_description
1 polymer ?
#
loop_
_entity_poly.entity_id
_entity_poly.type
_entity_poly.pdbx_seq_one_letter_code
_entity_poly.pdbx_strand_id
1 'polypeptide(L)' 'MPPHFLAHFRVTDLDDALGAVQRLGGRVQAPPFETSYGRVAVVTDNQGASFALLQR' A
#
# COMPACT_ATOMS: atom_id res chain seq x y z
N MET A 1 -11.73 10.45 -18.64
CA MET A 1 -11.08 9.39 -17.89
C MET A 1 -10.20 9.98 -16.83
N PRO A 2 -10.33 9.55 -15.63
CA PRO A 2 -9.52 10.11 -14.58
C PRO A 2 -8.06 9.76 -14.76
N PRO A 3 -7.16 10.63 -14.35
CA PRO A 3 -5.76 10.31 -14.40
C PRO A 3 -5.44 9.17 -13.45
N HIS A 4 -4.37 8.50 -13.77
CA HIS A 4 -3.84 7.53 -12.85
C HIS A 4 -3.17 8.25 -11.72
N PHE A 5 -3.75 8.15 -10.56
CA PHE A 5 -3.01 8.57 -9.42
C PHE A 5 -3.24 7.57 -8.32
N LEU A 6 -2.24 7.41 -7.50
CA LEU A 6 -2.20 6.41 -6.47
C LEU A 6 -2.32 7.12 -5.14
N ALA A 7 -3.34 6.78 -4.37
CA ALA A 7 -3.48 7.33 -3.03
C ALA A 7 -2.34 6.82 -2.16
N HIS A 8 -1.80 7.68 -1.32
CA HIS A 8 -0.70 7.32 -0.42
C HIS A 8 -1.17 7.50 1.01
N PHE A 9 -0.94 6.48 1.83
CA PHE A 9 -1.30 6.51 3.24
C PHE A 9 -0.04 6.27 4.06
N ARG A 10 0.17 7.12 5.07
CA ARG A 10 1.30 6.94 5.97
C ARG A 10 0.91 5.96 7.07
N VAL A 11 1.82 5.05 7.36
CA VAL A 11 1.63 4.06 8.42
C VAL A 11 2.87 4.05 9.30
N THR A 12 2.70 3.67 10.54
CA THR A 12 3.83 3.55 11.46
C THR A 12 4.53 2.21 11.33
N ASP A 13 3.78 1.19 10.92
CA ASP A 13 4.33 -0.16 10.78
C ASP A 13 3.78 -0.76 9.49
N LEU A 14 4.64 -0.84 8.48
CA LEU A 14 4.23 -1.32 7.17
C LEU A 14 3.86 -2.79 7.18
N ASP A 15 4.60 -3.62 7.91
CA ASP A 15 4.30 -5.05 7.99
C ASP A 15 2.92 -5.28 8.58
N ASP A 16 2.59 -4.53 9.62
CA ASP A 16 1.29 -4.63 10.27
C ASP A 16 0.18 -4.20 9.32
N ALA A 17 0.42 -3.11 8.59
CA ALA A 17 -0.55 -2.61 7.61
C ALA A 17 -0.78 -3.60 6.49
N LEU A 18 0.28 -4.26 6.01
CA LEU A 18 0.15 -5.26 4.97
C LEU A 18 -0.65 -6.46 5.45
N GLY A 19 -0.43 -6.88 6.69
CA GLY A 19 -1.23 -7.96 7.28
C GLY A 19 -2.70 -7.60 7.34
N ALA A 20 -3.01 -6.37 7.71
CA ALA A 20 -4.40 -5.90 7.76
C ALA A 20 -5.04 -5.91 6.38
N VAL A 21 -4.31 -5.48 5.36
CA VAL A 21 -4.82 -5.51 3.98
C VAL A 21 -5.19 -6.93 3.57
N GLN A 22 -4.32 -7.88 3.86
CA GLN A 22 -4.57 -9.28 3.50
C GLN A 22 -5.76 -9.86 4.24
N ARG A 23 -5.92 -9.51 5.52
CA ARG A 23 -7.06 -9.99 6.31
C ARG A 23 -8.38 -9.46 5.78
N LEU A 24 -8.37 -8.30 5.14
CA LEU A 24 -9.57 -7.70 4.58
C LEU A 24 -9.83 -8.14 3.15
N GLY A 25 -9.07 -9.09 2.65
CA GLY A 25 -9.27 -9.64 1.30
C GLY A 25 -8.49 -8.92 0.23
N GLY A 26 -7.59 -8.03 0.60
CA GLY A 26 -6.74 -7.34 -0.34
C GLY A 26 -5.48 -8.13 -0.67
N ARG A 27 -4.64 -7.55 -1.48
CA ARG A 27 -3.39 -8.18 -1.93
C ARG A 27 -2.25 -7.19 -1.88
N VAL A 28 -1.05 -7.72 -1.68
CA VAL A 28 0.16 -6.93 -1.83
C VAL A 28 0.57 -7.01 -3.29
N GLN A 29 0.45 -5.89 -3.98
CA GLN A 29 0.76 -5.84 -5.41
C GLN A 29 2.25 -5.68 -5.65
N ALA A 30 2.91 -4.87 -4.84
CA ALA A 30 4.35 -4.73 -4.87
C ALA A 30 4.87 -4.83 -3.43
N PRO A 31 5.85 -5.71 -3.17
CA PRO A 31 6.38 -5.85 -1.82
C PRO A 31 7.09 -4.58 -1.37
N PRO A 32 7.34 -4.44 -0.08
CA PRO A 32 7.99 -3.23 0.43
C PRO A 32 9.35 -2.99 -0.22
N PHE A 33 9.61 -1.75 -0.57
CA PHE A 33 10.88 -1.34 -1.11
C PHE A 33 11.24 0.02 -0.55
N GLU A 34 12.52 0.33 -0.55
CA GLU A 34 13.02 1.56 0.04
C GLU A 34 13.03 2.68 -0.98
N THR A 35 12.58 3.85 -0.54
CA THR A 35 12.62 5.06 -1.35
C THR A 35 13.28 6.15 -0.52
N SER A 36 13.52 7.32 -1.14
CA SER A 36 14.04 8.45 -0.41
C SER A 36 13.08 8.98 0.65
N TYR A 37 11.80 8.61 0.55
CA TYR A 37 10.79 9.02 1.52
C TYR A 37 10.57 8.00 2.63
N GLY A 38 11.08 6.78 2.46
CA GLY A 38 10.89 5.70 3.41
C GLY A 38 10.52 4.41 2.68
N ARG A 39 9.95 3.46 3.42
CA ARG A 39 9.54 2.20 2.83
C ARG A 39 8.14 2.33 2.28
N VAL A 40 7.94 1.81 1.08
CA VAL A 40 6.67 1.91 0.37
C VAL A 40 6.26 0.53 -0.09
N ALA A 41 4.96 0.25 -0.02
CA ALA A 41 4.40 -0.95 -0.63
C ALA A 41 3.13 -0.57 -1.35
N VAL A 42 2.85 -1.24 -2.45
CA VAL A 42 1.63 -1.01 -3.22
C VAL A 42 0.69 -2.19 -2.96
N VAL A 43 -0.53 -1.87 -2.62
CA VAL A 43 -1.53 -2.89 -2.29
C VAL A 43 -2.79 -2.64 -3.10
N THR A 44 -3.59 -3.68 -3.21
CA THR A 44 -4.90 -3.61 -3.86
C THR A 44 -5.93 -4.09 -2.86
N ASP A 45 -7.03 -3.37 -2.74
CA ASP A 45 -8.09 -3.80 -1.83
C ASP A 45 -8.96 -4.88 -2.46
N ASN A 46 -9.97 -5.32 -1.73
CA ASN A 46 -10.83 -6.41 -2.21
C ASN A 46 -11.76 -5.98 -3.34
N GLN A 47 -11.77 -4.71 -3.68
CA GLN A 47 -12.58 -4.19 -4.80
C GLN A 47 -11.71 -3.81 -5.98
N GLY A 48 -10.42 -4.06 -5.91
CA GLY A 48 -9.51 -3.79 -7.00
C GLY A 48 -8.90 -2.39 -7.00
N ALA A 49 -9.16 -1.59 -5.99
CA ALA A 49 -8.56 -0.26 -5.90
C ALA A 49 -7.13 -0.40 -5.38
N SER A 50 -6.21 0.30 -6.03
CA SER A 50 -4.79 0.26 -5.68
C SER A 50 -4.43 1.50 -4.88
N PHE A 51 -3.54 1.32 -3.91
CA PHE A 51 -3.02 2.45 -3.14
C PHE A 51 -1.65 2.06 -2.57
N ALA A 52 -0.90 3.07 -2.18
CA ALA A 52 0.43 2.88 -1.63
C ALA A 52 0.42 3.14 -0.13
N LEU A 53 1.20 2.36 0.59
CA LEU A 53 1.42 2.54 2.02
C LEU A 53 2.87 2.98 2.22
N LEU A 54 3.04 4.04 2.97
CA LEU A 54 4.36 4.62 3.21
C LEU A 54 4.68 4.57 4.69
N GLN A 55 5.79 3.94 5.02
CA GLN A 55 6.32 3.92 6.37
C GLN A 55 7.53 4.84 6.44
N ARG A 56 7.46 5.82 7.31
CA ARG A 56 8.57 6.74 7.51
C ARG A 56 9.12 6.61 8.90
#